data_953d1bc6f7923d25dcbee0c3ea1f4c4d
#
_entry.id   953d1bc6f7923d25dcbee0c3ea1f4c4d
#
_cell.length_a   1.000
_cell.length_b   1.000
_cell.length_c   1.000
_cell.angle_alpha   90.00
_cell.angle_beta   90.00
_cell.angle_gamma   90.00
#
_symmetry.space_group_name_H-M   'P 1'
#
loop_
_entity.id
_entity.type
_entity.pdbx_description
1 polymer ?
#
loop_
_entity_poly.entity_id
_entity_poly.type
_entity_poly.pdbx_seq_one_letter_code
_entity_poly.pdbx_strand_id
1 'polypeptide(L)'
;NLSFIQEYDVYTPGQDFLFTSKDNIFVAWKVGEPVTKMQYIRKSMFQYEKEWLNGLTWRSWVYNQNNQAAGTLKYIEKEADGTLIQKKDITTSEIGTQLRFAPGERSYDGRSGKESVFNLSKDAPIFKLSHQLGIKGVLGGEYNYNHTEVSAEKRIWLSSFGHIDTQLKAGKVWNKVPFPLLILPNTNQSITIQPEAFHMMNALEFVTDQYVSFNATYYLKGWILNRIPGIKWLRLREVISFNGIYGGLTDKNNPALTPNLFLLPDGTRPLGKTPYMEASVGLENIFKILRIDYYRRLTYLDEPNIKKGGVRIALRFSF
;
A
#
# COMPACT_ATOMS: atom_id res chain seq x y z
N ASN A 1 -4.97 -23.34 8.26
CA ASN A 1 -6.09 -22.49 8.68
C ASN A 1 -7.07 -22.32 7.52
N LEU A 2 -8.37 -22.38 7.84
CA LEU A 2 -9.46 -22.06 6.91
C LEU A 2 -10.26 -20.92 7.55
N SER A 3 -10.52 -19.86 6.81
CA SER A 3 -11.30 -18.72 7.29
C SER A 3 -12.34 -18.29 6.28
N PHE A 4 -13.48 -17.82 6.78
CA PHE A 4 -14.49 -17.11 6.02
C PHE A 4 -14.59 -15.69 6.53
N ILE A 5 -14.49 -14.73 5.62
CA ILE A 5 -14.54 -13.30 5.93
C ILE A 5 -15.69 -12.69 5.16
N GLN A 6 -16.57 -12.01 5.87
CA GLN A 6 -17.61 -11.17 5.29
C GLN A 6 -17.38 -9.74 5.75
N GLU A 7 -17.25 -8.83 4.81
CA GLU A 7 -16.95 -7.43 5.06
C GLU A 7 -17.95 -6.53 4.34
N TYR A 8 -18.42 -5.50 5.05
CA TYR A 8 -19.16 -4.38 4.48
C TYR A 8 -18.59 -3.11 5.06
N ASP A 9 -17.94 -2.31 4.24
CA ASP A 9 -17.18 -1.16 4.71
C ASP A 9 -17.07 -0.06 3.67
N VAL A 10 -16.68 1.13 4.16
CA VAL A 10 -16.30 2.27 3.31
C VAL A 10 -14.80 2.25 3.13
N TYR A 11 -14.37 2.30 1.89
CA TYR A 11 -12.98 2.21 1.52
C TYR A 11 -12.58 3.39 0.63
N THR A 12 -11.37 3.89 0.83
CA THR A 12 -10.76 4.85 -0.08
C THR A 12 -9.80 4.10 -0.99
N PRO A 13 -10.05 4.06 -2.31
CA PRO A 13 -9.15 3.37 -3.23
C PRO A 13 -7.71 3.90 -3.11
N GLY A 14 -6.72 3.00 -3.07
CA GLY A 14 -5.32 3.35 -2.89
C GLY A 14 -4.94 3.74 -1.45
N GLN A 15 -5.74 3.38 -0.45
CA GLN A 15 -5.38 3.51 0.98
C GLN A 15 -5.55 2.18 1.70
N ASP A 16 -4.44 1.48 1.91
CA ASP A 16 -4.40 0.25 2.69
C ASP A 16 -3.73 0.47 4.04
N PHE A 17 -4.43 0.14 5.13
CA PHE A 17 -3.92 0.21 6.48
C PHE A 17 -3.42 -1.16 6.92
N LEU A 18 -2.19 -1.49 6.53
CA LEU A 18 -1.60 -2.82 6.80
C LEU A 18 -1.09 -2.97 8.24
N PHE A 19 -0.74 -1.86 8.91
CA PHE A 19 -0.03 -1.90 10.20
C PHE A 19 -0.75 -1.23 11.34
N THR A 20 -1.86 -0.55 11.08
CA THR A 20 -2.61 0.20 12.08
C THR A 20 -4.09 0.00 11.82
N SER A 21 -4.88 -0.28 12.87
CA SER A 21 -6.34 -0.30 12.74
C SER A 21 -6.81 1.04 12.17
N LYS A 22 -7.71 1.00 11.19
CA LYS A 22 -8.33 2.20 10.61
C LYS A 22 -9.18 2.98 11.62
N ASP A 23 -9.63 2.34 12.69
CA ASP A 23 -10.39 2.94 13.79
C ASP A 23 -9.49 3.63 14.82
N ASN A 24 -8.17 3.61 14.63
CA ASN A 24 -7.24 4.32 15.49
C ASN A 24 -7.41 5.83 15.34
N ILE A 25 -7.54 6.57 16.44
CA ILE A 25 -7.74 8.02 16.46
C ILE A 25 -6.67 8.78 15.66
N PHE A 26 -5.42 8.33 15.68
CA PHE A 26 -4.34 8.94 14.91
C PHE A 26 -4.46 8.69 13.40
N VAL A 27 -5.06 7.58 12.98
CA VAL A 27 -5.37 7.30 11.57
C VAL A 27 -6.52 8.20 11.11
N ALA A 28 -7.48 8.48 11.98
CA ALA A 28 -8.59 9.38 11.68
C ALA A 28 -8.13 10.84 11.50
N TRP A 29 -7.01 11.23 12.13
CA TRP A 29 -6.46 12.57 11.99
C TRP A 29 -5.80 12.75 10.61
N LYS A 30 -6.53 13.34 9.67
CA LYS A 30 -6.09 13.61 8.31
C LYS A 30 -5.28 14.89 8.23
N VAL A 31 -4.14 14.83 7.55
CA VAL A 31 -3.25 15.97 7.27
C VAL A 31 -3.05 16.20 5.77
N GLY A 32 -3.52 15.28 4.95
CA GLY A 32 -3.57 15.38 3.49
C GLY A 32 -4.78 16.15 2.98
N GLU A 33 -5.05 16.08 1.68
CA GLU A 33 -6.28 16.54 1.07
C GLU A 33 -7.48 15.73 1.63
N PRO A 34 -8.65 16.36 1.81
CA PRO A 34 -9.85 15.64 2.19
C PRO A 34 -10.15 14.52 1.19
N VAL A 35 -10.33 13.31 1.69
CA VAL A 35 -10.67 12.18 0.85
C VAL A 35 -12.18 12.17 0.64
N THR A 36 -12.61 12.60 -0.55
CA THR A 36 -14.02 12.63 -0.95
C THR A 36 -14.39 11.49 -1.89
N LYS A 37 -13.40 10.84 -2.52
CA LYS A 37 -13.58 9.73 -3.44
C LYS A 37 -13.52 8.42 -2.66
N MET A 38 -14.66 7.82 -2.43
CA MET A 38 -14.81 6.61 -1.62
C MET A 38 -15.58 5.55 -2.39
N GLN A 39 -15.57 4.34 -1.91
CA GLN A 39 -16.44 3.26 -2.38
C GLN A 39 -16.94 2.43 -1.20
N TYR A 40 -18.18 1.97 -1.29
CA TYR A 40 -18.69 0.92 -0.43
C TYR A 40 -18.23 -0.43 -0.99
N ILE A 41 -17.66 -1.25 -0.13
CA ILE A 41 -17.22 -2.60 -0.46
C ILE A 41 -18.11 -3.58 0.27
N ARG A 42 -18.68 -4.54 -0.47
CA ARG A 42 -19.30 -5.73 0.09
C ARG A 42 -18.50 -6.92 -0.42
N LYS A 43 -17.80 -7.62 0.47
CA LYS A 43 -16.91 -8.72 0.15
C LYS A 43 -17.26 -9.96 0.95
N SER A 44 -17.28 -11.10 0.27
CA SER A 44 -17.35 -12.42 0.88
C SER A 44 -16.15 -13.23 0.39
N MET A 45 -15.30 -13.71 1.30
CA MET A 45 -14.05 -14.38 0.98
C MET A 45 -13.87 -15.66 1.79
N PHE A 46 -13.51 -16.72 1.09
CA PHE A 46 -12.96 -17.94 1.67
C PHE A 46 -11.46 -17.95 1.46
N GLN A 47 -10.71 -18.21 2.52
CA GLN A 47 -9.27 -18.25 2.51
C GLN A 47 -8.76 -19.53 3.17
N TYR A 48 -7.80 -20.17 2.52
CA TYR A 48 -7.01 -21.26 3.07
C TYR A 48 -5.56 -20.82 3.20
N GLU A 49 -4.95 -21.12 4.36
CA GLU A 49 -3.55 -20.84 4.61
C GLU A 49 -2.86 -22.06 5.23
N LYS A 50 -1.70 -22.37 4.69
CA LYS A 50 -0.82 -23.43 5.18
C LYS A 50 0.60 -22.91 5.35
N GLU A 51 1.13 -23.08 6.54
CA GLU A 51 2.53 -22.81 6.89
C GLU A 51 3.32 -24.11 7.00
N TRP A 52 4.59 -24.03 6.60
CA TRP A 52 5.57 -25.08 6.80
C TRP A 52 6.74 -24.57 7.65
N LEU A 53 7.35 -25.44 8.43
CA LEU A 53 8.45 -25.10 9.36
C LEU A 53 9.70 -24.52 8.67
N ASN A 54 9.83 -24.66 7.36
CA ASN A 54 10.95 -24.09 6.58
C ASN A 54 10.75 -22.62 6.20
N GLY A 55 9.72 -21.96 6.72
CA GLY A 55 9.40 -20.57 6.44
C GLY A 55 8.60 -20.35 5.16
N LEU A 56 8.09 -21.43 4.54
CA LEU A 56 7.17 -21.34 3.40
C LEU A 56 5.74 -21.24 3.92
N THR A 57 4.98 -20.25 3.42
CA THR A 57 3.53 -20.12 3.65
C THR A 57 2.84 -20.07 2.31
N TRP A 58 1.82 -20.87 2.14
CA TRP A 58 0.91 -20.84 1.00
C TRP A 58 -0.46 -20.35 1.46
N ARG A 59 -0.96 -19.31 0.80
CA ARG A 59 -2.30 -18.77 1.00
C ARG A 59 -3.04 -18.83 -0.32
N SER A 60 -4.28 -19.30 -0.31
CA SER A 60 -5.19 -19.22 -1.44
C SER A 60 -6.54 -18.71 -1.00
N TRP A 61 -7.23 -17.99 -1.89
CA TRP A 61 -8.54 -17.42 -1.58
C TRP A 61 -9.45 -17.45 -2.81
N VAL A 62 -10.74 -17.44 -2.51
CA VAL A 62 -11.78 -17.14 -3.47
C VAL A 62 -12.64 -16.05 -2.86
N TYR A 63 -12.90 -14.98 -3.60
CA TYR A 63 -13.84 -13.97 -3.14
C TYR A 63 -14.80 -13.50 -4.23
N ASN A 64 -15.95 -13.02 -3.77
CA ASN A 64 -16.87 -12.19 -4.53
C ASN A 64 -16.94 -10.82 -3.86
N GLN A 65 -16.78 -9.76 -4.63
CA GLN A 65 -16.74 -8.40 -4.13
C GLN A 65 -17.57 -7.49 -5.03
N ASN A 66 -18.45 -6.70 -4.43
CA ASN A 66 -19.15 -5.61 -5.09
C ASN A 66 -18.60 -4.28 -4.57
N ASN A 67 -18.21 -3.39 -5.49
CA ASN A 67 -17.68 -2.06 -5.23
C ASN A 67 -18.66 -1.02 -5.77
N GLN A 68 -19.30 -0.27 -4.89
CA GLN A 68 -20.20 0.81 -5.24
C GLN A 68 -19.51 2.16 -5.08
N ALA A 69 -19.51 3.01 -6.12
CA ALA A 69 -18.97 4.35 -6.06
C ALA A 69 -19.70 5.21 -5.02
N ALA A 70 -18.96 5.98 -4.24
CA ALA A 70 -19.46 6.82 -3.16
C ALA A 70 -18.71 8.15 -3.07
N GLY A 71 -19.33 9.14 -2.41
CA GLY A 71 -18.79 10.48 -2.35
C GLY A 71 -18.76 11.16 -3.72
N THR A 72 -17.60 11.69 -4.10
CA THR A 72 -17.40 12.31 -5.41
C THR A 72 -16.92 11.32 -6.48
N LEU A 73 -16.64 10.07 -6.10
CA LEU A 73 -16.25 9.02 -7.04
C LEU A 73 -17.43 8.64 -7.93
N LYS A 74 -17.18 8.52 -9.24
CA LYS A 74 -18.15 8.07 -10.21
C LYS A 74 -17.52 7.05 -11.16
N TYR A 75 -18.29 6.04 -11.54
CA TYR A 75 -17.91 5.08 -12.58
C TYR A 75 -18.58 5.48 -13.87
N ILE A 76 -17.89 6.24 -14.71
CA ILE A 76 -18.40 6.72 -16.00
C ILE A 76 -17.66 5.96 -17.09
N GLU A 77 -18.36 5.07 -17.79
CA GLU A 77 -17.83 4.33 -18.93
C GLU A 77 -18.02 5.15 -20.21
N LYS A 78 -16.96 5.25 -21.01
CA LYS A 78 -17.02 5.84 -22.33
C LYS A 78 -17.10 4.73 -23.38
N GLU A 79 -18.22 4.63 -24.07
CA GLU A 79 -18.43 3.65 -25.15
C GLU A 79 -17.68 4.06 -26.44
N ALA A 80 -17.67 3.13 -27.42
CA ALA A 80 -16.97 3.33 -28.68
C ALA A 80 -17.60 4.43 -29.55
N ASP A 81 -18.89 4.71 -29.39
CA ASP A 81 -19.64 5.77 -30.05
C ASP A 81 -19.48 7.15 -29.35
N GLY A 82 -18.75 7.18 -28.23
CA GLY A 82 -18.56 8.38 -27.41
C GLY A 82 -19.60 8.58 -26.33
N THR A 83 -20.63 7.74 -26.24
CA THR A 83 -21.68 7.81 -25.21
C THR A 83 -21.07 7.58 -23.82
N LEU A 84 -21.50 8.35 -22.85
CA LEU A 84 -21.10 8.22 -21.45
C LEU A 84 -22.18 7.53 -20.64
N ILE A 85 -21.87 6.38 -20.07
CA ILE A 85 -22.78 5.62 -19.23
C ILE A 85 -22.26 5.62 -17.79
N GLN A 86 -23.08 6.05 -16.85
CA GLN A 86 -22.74 5.98 -15.44
C GLN A 86 -23.18 4.62 -14.87
N LYS A 87 -22.21 3.82 -14.39
CA LYS A 87 -22.47 2.61 -13.60
C LYS A 87 -22.50 2.94 -12.12
N LYS A 88 -23.33 2.26 -11.37
CA LYS A 88 -23.46 2.43 -9.92
C LYS A 88 -22.36 1.67 -9.19
N ASP A 89 -22.10 0.48 -9.61
CA ASP A 89 -21.20 -0.49 -8.98
C ASP A 89 -20.52 -1.39 -10.00
N ILE A 90 -19.55 -2.16 -9.53
CA ILE A 90 -18.89 -3.24 -10.25
C ILE A 90 -18.80 -4.47 -9.35
N THR A 91 -19.03 -5.63 -9.91
CA THR A 91 -18.87 -6.91 -9.21
C THR A 91 -17.71 -7.68 -9.78
N THR A 92 -16.87 -8.20 -8.90
CA THR A 92 -15.73 -9.05 -9.25
C THR A 92 -15.80 -10.37 -8.50
N SER A 93 -15.47 -11.46 -9.18
CA SER A 93 -15.26 -12.78 -8.59
C SER A 93 -13.82 -13.18 -8.90
N GLU A 94 -13.07 -13.53 -7.87
CA GLU A 94 -11.63 -13.74 -7.99
C GLU A 94 -11.21 -15.01 -7.27
N ILE A 95 -10.27 -15.72 -7.88
CA ILE A 95 -9.46 -16.73 -7.22
C ILE A 95 -8.00 -16.26 -7.19
N GLY A 96 -7.35 -16.39 -6.05
CA GLY A 96 -5.98 -15.97 -5.91
C GLY A 96 -5.14 -16.95 -5.12
N THR A 97 -3.83 -16.84 -5.31
CA THR A 97 -2.83 -17.60 -4.58
C THR A 97 -1.63 -16.72 -4.26
N GLN A 98 -1.03 -16.96 -3.09
CA GLN A 98 0.20 -16.30 -2.67
C GLN A 98 1.14 -17.33 -2.07
N LEU A 99 2.38 -17.29 -2.50
CA LEU A 99 3.50 -17.97 -1.86
C LEU A 99 4.34 -16.92 -1.12
N ARG A 100 4.58 -17.17 0.17
CA ARG A 100 5.48 -16.37 1.00
C ARG A 100 6.59 -17.28 1.48
N PHE A 101 7.84 -16.86 1.27
CA PHE A 101 9.02 -17.58 1.72
C PHE A 101 9.89 -16.68 2.60
N ALA A 102 10.05 -17.07 3.86
CA ALA A 102 10.81 -16.32 4.87
C ALA A 102 11.75 -17.27 5.62
N PRO A 103 12.87 -17.70 4.99
CA PRO A 103 13.77 -18.65 5.59
C PRO A 103 14.45 -18.09 6.85
N GLY A 104 14.40 -18.84 7.93
CA GLY A 104 14.99 -18.43 9.22
C GLY A 104 14.18 -17.38 9.99
N GLU A 105 12.96 -17.07 9.56
CA GLU A 105 12.03 -16.26 10.36
C GLU A 105 11.70 -17.00 11.67
N ARG A 106 11.79 -16.28 12.78
CA ARG A 106 11.37 -16.79 14.09
C ARG A 106 10.07 -16.11 14.46
N SER A 107 8.96 -16.83 14.40
CA SER A 107 7.66 -16.39 14.90
C SER A 107 7.41 -16.98 16.27
N TYR A 108 6.82 -16.20 17.17
CA TYR A 108 6.28 -16.69 18.43
C TYR A 108 4.77 -16.85 18.26
N ASP A 109 4.31 -18.08 18.27
CA ASP A 109 2.88 -18.39 18.30
C ASP A 109 2.37 -18.25 19.75
N GLY A 110 1.85 -17.06 20.04
CA GLY A 110 1.16 -16.83 21.30
C GLY A 110 -0.19 -17.58 21.28
N ARG A 111 -0.30 -18.63 22.09
CA ARG A 111 -1.50 -19.46 22.30
C ARG A 111 -2.74 -18.66 22.75
N SER A 112 -3.20 -17.75 21.96
CA SER A 112 -4.48 -17.06 22.14
C SER A 112 -5.02 -16.65 20.79
N GLY A 113 -5.88 -17.44 20.21
CA GLY A 113 -6.78 -17.32 19.06
C GLY A 113 -7.04 -16.00 18.36
N LYS A 114 -6.12 -15.03 18.42
CA LYS A 114 -6.08 -13.80 17.65
C LYS A 114 -4.70 -13.63 17.07
N GLU A 115 -4.65 -13.48 15.75
CA GLU A 115 -3.48 -13.27 14.91
C GLU A 115 -2.57 -12.15 15.43
N SER A 116 -1.63 -12.48 16.26
CA SER A 116 -0.47 -11.62 16.53
C SER A 116 0.79 -12.46 16.45
N VAL A 117 1.19 -12.75 15.22
CA VAL A 117 2.54 -13.26 14.94
C VAL A 117 3.50 -12.11 15.19
N PHE A 118 4.09 -12.08 16.37
CA PHE A 118 5.21 -11.18 16.65
C PHE A 118 6.46 -11.74 15.98
N ASN A 119 6.88 -11.14 14.86
CA ASN A 119 8.16 -11.43 14.26
C ASN A 119 9.28 -10.99 15.21
N LEU A 120 9.88 -11.91 15.91
CA LEU A 120 11.01 -11.69 16.83
C LEU A 120 12.29 -11.28 16.10
N SER A 121 12.45 -11.64 14.84
CA SER A 121 13.59 -11.22 14.03
C SER A 121 13.14 -10.77 12.65
N LYS A 122 13.22 -9.47 12.38
CA LYS A 122 13.03 -8.91 11.03
C LYS A 122 14.25 -9.14 10.11
N ASP A 123 15.15 -10.03 10.48
CA ASP A 123 16.43 -10.26 9.80
C ASP A 123 16.28 -11.24 8.63
N ALA A 124 15.28 -12.10 8.68
CA ALA A 124 14.99 -13.02 7.60
C ALA A 124 14.55 -12.24 6.35
N PRO A 125 15.07 -12.57 5.15
CA PRO A 125 14.50 -12.04 3.93
C PRO A 125 13.09 -12.62 3.74
N ILE A 126 12.17 -11.81 3.24
CA ILE A 126 10.80 -12.24 2.96
C ILE A 126 10.55 -12.04 1.48
N PHE A 127 10.21 -13.12 0.80
CA PHE A 127 9.79 -13.10 -0.61
C PHE A 127 8.33 -13.45 -0.70
N LYS A 128 7.56 -12.70 -1.49
CA LYS A 128 6.15 -12.99 -1.77
C LYS A 128 5.93 -13.00 -3.27
N LEU A 129 5.16 -13.96 -3.73
CA LEU A 129 4.63 -14.03 -5.09
C LEU A 129 3.14 -14.25 -4.99
N SER A 130 2.35 -13.36 -5.56
CA SER A 130 0.90 -13.49 -5.64
C SER A 130 0.41 -13.46 -7.09
N HIS A 131 -0.61 -14.23 -7.35
CA HIS A 131 -1.30 -14.23 -8.62
C HIS A 131 -2.80 -14.33 -8.41
N GLN A 132 -3.54 -13.49 -9.11
CA GLN A 132 -4.98 -13.32 -8.98
C GLN A 132 -5.63 -13.42 -10.35
N LEU A 133 -6.76 -14.14 -10.40
CA LEU A 133 -7.57 -14.37 -11.59
C LEU A 133 -9.00 -13.89 -11.33
N GLY A 134 -9.40 -12.82 -12.00
CA GLY A 134 -10.81 -12.41 -12.04
C GLY A 134 -11.55 -13.22 -13.08
N ILE A 135 -12.74 -13.71 -12.74
CA ILE A 135 -13.54 -14.62 -13.57
C ILE A 135 -14.90 -13.97 -13.86
N LYS A 136 -15.13 -13.66 -15.15
CA LYS A 136 -16.41 -13.13 -15.62
C LYS A 136 -17.48 -14.20 -15.61
N GLY A 137 -18.70 -13.83 -15.20
CA GLY A 137 -19.88 -14.70 -15.22
C GLY A 137 -20.07 -15.55 -13.95
N VAL A 138 -19.07 -15.71 -13.11
CA VAL A 138 -19.18 -16.42 -11.83
C VAL A 138 -19.68 -15.45 -10.75
N LEU A 139 -20.75 -15.81 -10.03
CA LEU A 139 -21.35 -15.00 -8.96
C LEU A 139 -21.53 -13.51 -9.31
N GLY A 140 -21.86 -13.21 -10.57
CA GLY A 140 -22.06 -11.84 -11.06
C GLY A 140 -20.76 -11.10 -11.41
N GLY A 141 -19.61 -11.77 -11.43
CA GLY A 141 -18.33 -11.16 -11.85
C GLY A 141 -18.41 -10.61 -13.29
N GLU A 142 -17.99 -9.36 -13.48
CA GLU A 142 -18.14 -8.65 -14.76
C GLU A 142 -16.86 -8.69 -15.61
N TYR A 143 -15.70 -8.96 -15.00
CA TYR A 143 -14.40 -8.81 -15.65
C TYR A 143 -13.55 -10.08 -15.56
N ASN A 144 -12.82 -10.36 -16.67
CA ASN A 144 -11.72 -11.31 -16.67
C ASN A 144 -10.40 -10.54 -16.56
N TYR A 145 -9.59 -10.85 -15.57
CA TYR A 145 -8.28 -10.23 -15.42
C TYR A 145 -7.27 -11.14 -14.73
N ASN A 146 -6.00 -10.86 -14.98
CA ASN A 146 -4.86 -11.46 -14.30
C ASN A 146 -4.04 -10.36 -13.66
N HIS A 147 -3.74 -10.51 -12.38
CA HIS A 147 -2.84 -9.62 -11.65
C HIS A 147 -1.74 -10.46 -11.01
N THR A 148 -0.49 -10.09 -11.26
CA THR A 148 0.68 -10.73 -10.66
C THR A 148 1.45 -9.69 -9.88
N GLU A 149 1.85 -10.00 -8.65
CA GLU A 149 2.70 -9.16 -7.83
C GLU A 149 3.81 -9.98 -7.18
N VAL A 150 5.01 -9.42 -7.15
CA VAL A 150 6.17 -9.97 -6.45
C VAL A 150 6.70 -8.95 -5.47
N SER A 151 7.16 -9.39 -4.30
CA SER A 151 7.84 -8.50 -3.36
C SER A 151 9.01 -9.20 -2.68
N ALA A 152 10.00 -8.41 -2.32
CA ALA A 152 11.15 -8.82 -1.52
C ALA A 152 11.38 -7.78 -0.42
N GLU A 153 11.49 -8.26 0.81
CA GLU A 153 11.75 -7.44 2.00
C GLU A 153 13.00 -7.95 2.70
N LYS A 154 13.85 -7.03 3.16
CA LYS A 154 15.06 -7.40 3.89
C LYS A 154 15.50 -6.29 4.81
N ARG A 155 15.90 -6.66 6.03
CA ARG A 155 16.70 -5.81 6.91
C ARG A 155 18.19 -6.05 6.62
N ILE A 156 18.91 -4.95 6.42
CA ILE A 156 20.36 -4.95 6.18
C ILE A 156 21.01 -4.28 7.38
N TRP A 157 21.80 -5.03 8.11
CA TRP A 157 22.56 -4.52 9.26
C TRP A 157 23.86 -3.89 8.80
N LEU A 158 24.14 -2.67 9.30
CA LEU A 158 25.35 -1.91 9.03
C LEU A 158 26.26 -1.85 10.26
N SER A 159 26.28 -2.93 11.05
CA SER A 159 27.05 -3.02 12.29
C SER A 159 26.68 -1.87 13.26
N SER A 160 27.66 -1.08 13.69
CA SER A 160 27.48 0.06 14.60
C SER A 160 26.71 1.24 13.98
N PHE A 161 26.55 1.27 12.67
CA PHE A 161 25.83 2.34 11.96
C PHE A 161 24.31 2.10 11.87
N GLY A 162 23.79 1.04 12.50
CA GLY A 162 22.38 0.76 12.55
C GLY A 162 21.91 -0.24 11.49
N HIS A 163 20.73 -0.05 10.90
CA HIS A 163 20.17 -0.95 9.89
C HIS A 163 19.27 -0.21 8.90
N ILE A 164 19.12 -0.81 7.74
CA ILE A 164 18.19 -0.36 6.70
C ILE A 164 17.12 -1.43 6.53
N ASP A 165 15.86 -1.07 6.67
CA ASP A 165 14.71 -1.87 6.25
C ASP A 165 14.39 -1.54 4.80
N THR A 166 14.42 -2.53 3.92
CA THR A 166 14.18 -2.36 2.49
C THR A 166 13.02 -3.22 2.01
N GLN A 167 12.26 -2.70 1.05
CA GLN A 167 11.22 -3.43 0.36
C GLN A 167 11.24 -3.06 -1.12
N LEU A 168 11.20 -4.06 -1.97
CA LEU A 168 11.02 -3.96 -3.41
C LEU A 168 9.74 -4.68 -3.79
N LYS A 169 8.86 -4.02 -4.54
CA LYS A 169 7.63 -4.61 -5.10
C LYS A 169 7.58 -4.37 -6.61
N ALA A 170 7.04 -5.32 -7.33
CA ALA A 170 6.69 -5.17 -8.73
C ALA A 170 5.37 -5.87 -9.01
N GLY A 171 4.51 -5.23 -9.80
CA GLY A 171 3.20 -5.76 -10.12
C GLY A 171 2.77 -5.44 -11.55
N LYS A 172 1.88 -6.29 -12.09
CA LYS A 172 1.31 -6.12 -13.43
C LYS A 172 -0.08 -6.68 -13.52
N VAL A 173 -0.98 -5.87 -14.13
CA VAL A 173 -2.30 -6.31 -14.61
C VAL A 173 -2.17 -6.63 -16.09
N TRP A 174 -2.45 -7.87 -16.47
CA TRP A 174 -2.19 -8.38 -17.83
C TRP A 174 -3.31 -8.09 -18.82
N ASN A 175 -4.53 -7.90 -18.35
CA ASN A 175 -5.72 -7.73 -19.17
C ASN A 175 -6.13 -6.26 -19.30
N LYS A 176 -7.09 -6.01 -20.21
CA LYS A 176 -7.84 -4.75 -20.24
C LYS A 176 -8.85 -4.75 -19.10
N VAL A 177 -8.76 -3.75 -18.23
CA VAL A 177 -9.65 -3.59 -17.06
C VAL A 177 -9.99 -2.11 -16.83
N PRO A 178 -11.14 -1.81 -16.21
CA PRO A 178 -11.46 -0.44 -15.81
C PRO A 178 -10.60 0.00 -14.61
N PHE A 179 -10.52 1.33 -14.40
CA PHE A 179 -9.61 1.91 -13.38
C PHE A 179 -9.75 1.34 -11.96
N PRO A 180 -10.94 0.91 -11.47
CA PRO A 180 -11.03 0.36 -10.11
C PRO A 180 -10.30 -0.99 -9.92
N LEU A 181 -9.96 -1.65 -11.03
CA LEU A 181 -9.19 -2.91 -11.06
C LEU A 181 -7.72 -2.71 -11.44
N LEU A 182 -7.32 -1.47 -11.71
CA LEU A 182 -5.92 -1.09 -11.92
C LEU A 182 -5.18 -0.95 -10.59
N ILE A 183 -3.88 -0.88 -10.68
CA ILE A 183 -3.02 -0.70 -9.51
C ILE A 183 -3.03 0.78 -9.10
N LEU A 184 -3.48 1.01 -7.88
CA LEU A 184 -3.45 2.33 -7.22
C LEU A 184 -2.33 2.29 -6.18
N PRO A 185 -1.31 3.17 -6.27
CA PRO A 185 -0.27 3.25 -5.25
C PRO A 185 -0.87 3.48 -3.86
N ASN A 186 -0.36 2.76 -2.86
CA ASN A 186 -0.85 2.91 -1.49
C ASN A 186 -0.43 4.27 -0.91
N THR A 187 -1.39 5.09 -0.50
CA THR A 187 -1.18 6.44 0.02
C THR A 187 -1.59 6.56 1.48
N ASN A 188 -0.93 7.44 2.22
CA ASN A 188 -1.27 7.72 3.59
C ASN A 188 -1.64 9.19 3.79
N GLN A 189 -2.92 9.46 4.00
CA GLN A 189 -3.44 10.80 4.29
C GLN A 189 -3.57 11.10 5.79
N SER A 190 -3.22 10.15 6.67
CA SER A 190 -3.24 10.35 8.11
C SER A 190 -1.95 10.99 8.62
N ILE A 191 -1.98 11.49 9.85
CA ILE A 191 -0.79 12.01 10.52
C ILE A 191 0.21 10.91 10.88
N THR A 192 -0.20 9.64 10.89
CA THR A 192 0.64 8.52 11.29
C THR A 192 1.66 8.15 10.20
N ILE A 193 2.79 7.59 10.60
CA ILE A 193 3.74 6.97 9.69
C ILE A 193 3.21 5.56 9.37
N GLN A 194 2.88 5.32 8.10
CA GLN A 194 2.49 4.01 7.59
C GLN A 194 3.63 3.44 6.74
N PRO A 195 4.25 2.35 7.15
CA PRO A 195 5.21 1.64 6.29
C PRO A 195 4.55 1.28 4.95
N GLU A 196 5.32 1.27 3.88
CA GLU A 196 4.89 0.91 2.52
C GLU A 196 3.84 1.84 1.88
N ALA A 197 3.54 2.99 2.48
CA ALA A 197 2.65 3.99 1.91
C ALA A 197 3.39 5.26 1.51
N PHE A 198 2.88 5.94 0.48
CA PHE A 198 3.35 7.26 0.09
C PHE A 198 2.64 8.32 0.92
N HIS A 199 3.41 9.18 1.61
CA HIS A 199 2.90 10.15 2.57
C HIS A 199 2.61 11.53 1.97
N MET A 200 3.20 11.83 0.80
CA MET A 200 3.03 13.11 0.09
C MET A 200 2.27 12.95 -1.23
N MET A 201 1.85 11.74 -1.57
CA MET A 201 0.97 11.46 -2.70
C MET A 201 -0.50 11.57 -2.26
N ASN A 202 -1.34 12.24 -3.03
CA ASN A 202 -2.77 12.29 -2.76
C ASN A 202 -3.44 10.94 -3.08
N ALA A 203 -4.56 10.66 -2.41
CA ALA A 203 -5.35 9.47 -2.72
C ALA A 203 -5.85 9.54 -4.16
N LEU A 204 -5.75 8.42 -4.91
CA LEU A 204 -6.14 8.36 -6.32
C LEU A 204 -5.40 9.36 -7.23
N GLU A 205 -4.22 9.85 -6.84
CA GLU A 205 -3.45 10.76 -7.69
C GLU A 205 -2.88 10.03 -8.93
N PHE A 206 -2.37 8.83 -8.73
CA PHE A 206 -1.79 8.03 -9.80
C PHE A 206 -2.48 6.68 -9.96
N VAL A 207 -2.51 6.22 -11.21
CA VAL A 207 -2.96 4.90 -11.61
C VAL A 207 -1.97 4.27 -12.57
N THR A 208 -1.80 2.96 -12.46
CA THR A 208 -0.85 2.20 -13.30
C THR A 208 -1.35 0.77 -13.50
N ASP A 209 -0.95 0.12 -14.59
CA ASP A 209 -1.19 -1.31 -14.79
C ASP A 209 0.10 -2.15 -14.67
N GLN A 210 1.24 -1.48 -14.53
CA GLN A 210 2.52 -2.13 -14.23
C GLN A 210 3.43 -1.17 -13.46
N TYR A 211 4.09 -1.68 -12.41
CA TYR A 211 4.95 -0.86 -11.57
C TYR A 211 6.11 -1.63 -10.96
N VAL A 212 7.11 -0.87 -10.54
CA VAL A 212 8.14 -1.27 -9.58
C VAL A 212 8.20 -0.19 -8.52
N SER A 213 8.15 -0.56 -7.25
CA SER A 213 8.31 0.35 -6.12
C SER A 213 9.44 -0.09 -5.21
N PHE A 214 10.11 0.89 -4.63
CA PHE A 214 11.19 0.70 -3.69
C PHE A 214 10.97 1.58 -2.46
N ASN A 215 10.99 0.98 -1.29
CA ASN A 215 10.90 1.66 0.01
C ASN A 215 12.13 1.28 0.83
N ALA A 216 12.77 2.28 1.43
CA ALA A 216 13.90 2.08 2.32
C ALA A 216 13.80 2.99 3.53
N THR A 217 14.03 2.46 4.73
CA THR A 217 14.11 3.24 5.96
C THR A 217 15.40 2.90 6.69
N TYR A 218 16.28 3.88 6.81
CA TYR A 218 17.54 3.78 7.50
C TYR A 218 17.43 4.29 8.94
N TYR A 219 17.68 3.41 9.89
CA TYR A 219 17.73 3.69 11.33
C TYR A 219 19.17 3.79 11.78
N LEU A 220 19.64 5.03 12.02
CA LEU A 220 21.05 5.31 12.40
C LEU A 220 21.32 5.02 13.88
N LYS A 221 20.29 4.76 14.68
CA LYS A 221 20.40 4.43 16.11
C LYS A 221 21.17 5.44 16.96
N GLY A 222 21.15 6.72 16.59
CA GLY A 222 21.83 7.79 17.32
C GLY A 222 23.32 7.92 16.96
N TRP A 223 23.74 7.40 15.84
CA TRP A 223 25.15 7.41 15.42
C TRP A 223 25.71 8.85 15.31
N ILE A 224 24.92 9.82 14.91
CA ILE A 224 25.31 11.22 14.80
C ILE A 224 25.01 11.95 16.11
N LEU A 225 23.75 12.00 16.53
CA LEU A 225 23.28 12.84 17.64
C LEU A 225 23.84 12.43 18.99
N ASN A 226 24.07 11.15 19.23
CA ASN A 226 24.64 10.69 20.50
C ASN A 226 26.14 11.02 20.66
N ARG A 227 26.79 11.56 19.63
CA ARG A 227 28.18 12.06 19.69
C ARG A 227 28.25 13.53 20.03
N ILE A 228 27.13 14.26 19.95
CA ILE A 228 27.08 15.70 20.22
C ILE A 228 26.92 15.91 21.74
N PRO A 229 27.84 16.59 22.41
CA PRO A 229 27.72 16.94 23.83
C PRO A 229 26.42 17.71 24.08
N GLY A 230 25.69 17.38 25.15
CA GLY A 230 24.39 17.97 25.46
C GLY A 230 23.22 17.20 24.83
N ILE A 231 23.27 16.91 23.53
CA ILE A 231 22.19 16.18 22.83
C ILE A 231 22.20 14.70 23.21
N LYS A 232 23.36 14.10 23.47
CA LYS A 232 23.47 12.67 23.84
C LYS A 232 22.57 12.22 25.01
N TRP A 233 22.24 13.14 25.90
CA TRP A 233 21.37 12.88 27.05
C TRP A 233 19.92 12.60 26.65
N LEU A 234 19.49 13.15 25.51
CA LEU A 234 18.15 12.94 24.99
C LEU A 234 18.00 11.56 24.33
N ARG A 235 19.11 10.87 24.04
CA ARG A 235 19.16 9.55 23.39
C ARG A 235 18.32 9.48 22.12
N LEU A 236 18.26 10.59 21.37
CA LEU A 236 17.54 10.66 20.10
C LEU A 236 18.20 9.75 19.07
N ARG A 237 17.39 9.22 18.16
CA ARG A 237 17.84 8.35 17.09
C ARG A 237 17.36 8.89 15.75
N GLU A 238 18.28 9.07 14.83
CA GLU A 238 17.98 9.57 13.49
C GLU A 238 17.37 8.47 12.65
N VAL A 239 16.43 8.87 11.80
CA VAL A 239 15.81 8.01 10.79
C VAL A 239 15.74 8.76 9.48
N ILE A 240 16.06 8.08 8.38
CA ILE A 240 15.95 8.61 7.02
C ILE A 240 15.13 7.60 6.22
N SER A 241 14.13 8.07 5.47
CA SER A 241 13.34 7.19 4.61
C SER A 241 13.34 7.70 3.18
N PHE A 242 13.21 6.76 2.25
CA PHE A 242 13.03 7.01 0.83
C PHE A 242 11.95 6.06 0.29
N ASN A 243 10.98 6.62 -0.42
CA ASN A 243 9.94 5.87 -1.11
C ASN A 243 9.89 6.30 -2.58
N GLY A 244 9.87 5.34 -3.49
CA GLY A 244 9.79 5.59 -4.91
C GLY A 244 8.92 4.57 -5.62
N ILE A 245 8.21 5.00 -6.66
CA ILE A 245 7.48 4.13 -7.58
C ILE A 245 7.68 4.60 -9.02
N TYR A 246 7.98 3.64 -9.87
CA TYR A 246 8.06 3.80 -11.31
C TYR A 246 7.08 2.84 -11.98
N GLY A 247 6.36 3.30 -12.97
CA GLY A 247 5.38 2.48 -13.66
C GLY A 247 4.76 3.20 -14.84
N GLY A 248 3.67 2.67 -15.34
CA GLY A 248 2.96 3.27 -16.46
C GLY A 248 1.60 2.63 -16.67
N LEU A 249 0.79 3.29 -17.46
CA LEU A 249 -0.48 2.78 -17.93
C LEU A 249 -0.36 2.48 -19.42
N THR A 250 -0.56 1.22 -19.80
CA THR A 250 -0.54 0.83 -21.21
C THR A 250 -1.77 1.35 -21.94
N ASP A 251 -1.67 1.52 -23.24
CA ASP A 251 -2.74 2.08 -24.09
C ASP A 251 -4.05 1.30 -23.95
N LYS A 252 -3.99 -0.01 -23.77
CA LYS A 252 -5.18 -0.88 -23.60
C LYS A 252 -5.98 -0.55 -22.33
N ASN A 253 -5.36 0.03 -21.30
CA ASN A 253 -5.96 0.38 -20.03
C ASN A 253 -6.13 1.90 -19.86
N ASN A 254 -5.77 2.68 -20.89
CA ASN A 254 -5.92 4.13 -20.89
C ASN A 254 -7.26 4.53 -21.52
N PRO A 255 -8.23 5.07 -20.75
CA PRO A 255 -9.54 5.44 -21.28
C PRO A 255 -9.51 6.61 -22.28
N ALA A 256 -8.40 7.34 -22.38
CA ALA A 256 -8.22 8.37 -23.40
C ALA A 256 -7.95 7.76 -24.80
N LEU A 257 -7.39 6.53 -24.84
CA LEU A 257 -6.97 5.85 -26.06
C LEU A 257 -7.85 4.65 -26.40
N THR A 258 -8.45 4.02 -25.40
CA THR A 258 -9.21 2.76 -25.56
C THR A 258 -10.66 2.96 -25.07
N PRO A 259 -11.67 2.71 -25.91
CA PRO A 259 -13.08 2.77 -25.54
C PRO A 259 -13.50 1.64 -24.59
N ASN A 260 -14.72 1.71 -24.07
CA ASN A 260 -15.29 0.74 -23.13
C ASN A 260 -14.42 0.57 -21.89
N LEU A 261 -13.98 1.69 -21.33
CA LEU A 261 -13.28 1.83 -20.06
C LEU A 261 -13.91 2.97 -19.25
N PHE A 262 -13.81 2.89 -17.95
CA PHE A 262 -14.20 4.00 -17.10
C PHE A 262 -13.21 5.15 -17.23
N LEU A 263 -13.73 6.36 -17.35
CA LEU A 263 -12.93 7.57 -17.27
C LEU A 263 -12.21 7.62 -15.93
N LEU A 264 -10.98 8.12 -15.94
CA LEU A 264 -10.25 8.33 -14.69
C LEU A 264 -10.96 9.44 -13.88
N PRO A 265 -11.05 9.27 -12.56
CA PRO A 265 -11.60 10.31 -11.69
C PRO A 265 -10.83 11.62 -11.80
N ASP A 266 -11.50 12.76 -11.57
CA ASP A 266 -10.84 14.06 -11.57
C ASP A 266 -9.60 14.08 -10.70
N GLY A 267 -8.48 14.62 -11.22
CA GLY A 267 -7.19 14.65 -10.53
C GLY A 267 -6.43 13.31 -10.51
N THR A 268 -6.99 12.24 -11.09
CA THR A 268 -6.31 10.97 -11.28
C THR A 268 -5.65 10.95 -12.66
N ARG A 269 -4.41 10.51 -12.72
CA ARG A 269 -3.63 10.43 -13.96
C ARG A 269 -2.77 9.16 -14.02
N PRO A 270 -2.40 8.72 -15.19
CA PRO A 270 -1.39 7.68 -15.33
C PRO A 270 -0.06 8.11 -14.71
N LEU A 271 0.64 7.18 -14.07
CA LEU A 271 2.02 7.40 -13.70
C LEU A 271 2.85 7.51 -14.99
N GLY A 272 3.61 8.59 -15.13
CA GLY A 272 4.35 8.90 -16.36
C GLY A 272 5.76 8.30 -16.37
N LYS A 273 6.58 8.77 -17.34
CA LYS A 273 7.98 8.32 -17.47
C LYS A 273 8.88 8.74 -16.29
N THR A 274 8.50 9.75 -15.54
CA THR A 274 9.22 10.18 -14.34
C THR A 274 8.75 9.36 -13.14
N PRO A 275 9.64 8.75 -12.35
CA PRO A 275 9.23 8.08 -11.14
C PRO A 275 8.67 9.07 -10.11
N TYR A 276 7.64 8.66 -9.36
CA TYR A 276 7.27 9.40 -8.16
C TYR A 276 8.26 9.07 -7.05
N MET A 277 8.75 10.09 -6.37
CA MET A 277 9.72 9.95 -5.28
C MET A 277 9.40 10.90 -4.13
N GLU A 278 9.60 10.40 -2.92
CA GLU A 278 9.58 11.18 -1.68
C GLU A 278 10.67 10.69 -0.72
N ALA A 279 11.14 11.56 0.15
CA ALA A 279 12.09 11.22 1.19
C ALA A 279 11.70 11.87 2.51
N SER A 280 12.17 11.30 3.63
CA SER A 280 11.98 11.90 4.94
C SER A 280 13.26 11.89 5.76
N VAL A 281 13.31 12.84 6.69
CA VAL A 281 14.25 12.85 7.81
C VAL A 281 13.44 12.92 9.10
N GLY A 282 13.85 12.17 10.11
CA GLY A 282 13.08 12.07 11.33
C GLY A 282 13.93 11.75 12.54
N LEU A 283 13.30 11.90 13.69
CA LEU A 283 13.85 11.58 15.00
C LEU A 283 12.93 10.60 15.71
N GLU A 284 13.48 9.51 16.21
CA GLU A 284 12.79 8.58 17.08
C GLU A 284 13.36 8.61 18.50
N ASN A 285 12.70 7.93 19.42
CA ASN A 285 13.02 7.88 20.83
C ASN A 285 12.81 9.23 21.57
N ILE A 286 12.01 10.12 21.01
CA ILE A 286 11.57 11.35 21.67
C ILE A 286 10.69 10.93 22.85
N PHE A 287 11.11 11.29 24.08
CA PHE A 287 10.48 10.81 25.32
C PHE A 287 10.31 9.29 25.41
N LYS A 288 11.14 8.50 24.70
CA LYS A 288 11.15 7.03 24.62
C LYS A 288 9.97 6.40 23.85
N ILE A 289 9.03 7.19 23.36
CA ILE A 289 7.77 6.69 22.77
C ILE A 289 7.41 7.30 21.41
N LEU A 290 7.97 8.45 21.07
CA LEU A 290 7.54 9.22 19.92
C LEU A 290 8.60 9.22 18.81
N ARG A 291 8.14 9.07 17.58
CA ARG A 291 8.88 9.32 16.35
C ARG A 291 8.19 10.44 15.59
N ILE A 292 8.96 11.39 15.05
CA ILE A 292 8.51 12.51 14.22
C ILE A 292 9.37 12.53 12.97
N ASP A 293 8.75 12.45 11.78
CA ASP A 293 9.41 12.52 10.49
C ASP A 293 8.87 13.69 9.69
N TYR A 294 9.75 14.41 9.02
CA TYR A 294 9.39 15.39 7.99
C TYR A 294 9.59 14.77 6.63
N TYR A 295 8.50 14.59 5.90
CA TYR A 295 8.48 14.07 4.53
C TYR A 295 8.54 15.20 3.52
N ARG A 296 9.27 14.99 2.43
CA ARG A 296 9.32 15.88 1.28
C ARG A 296 9.13 15.11 -0.01
N ARG A 297 8.22 15.60 -0.83
CA ARG A 297 8.01 15.15 -2.20
C ARG A 297 9.14 15.67 -3.08
N LEU A 298 9.71 14.83 -3.94
CA LEU A 298 10.88 15.13 -4.76
C LEU A 298 10.56 15.31 -6.24
N THR A 299 9.47 14.72 -6.72
CA THR A 299 9.04 14.76 -8.13
C THR A 299 7.60 15.21 -8.27
N TYR A 300 7.17 15.58 -9.50
CA TYR A 300 5.82 16.08 -9.77
C TYR A 300 5.45 17.29 -8.92
N LEU A 301 6.38 18.25 -8.79
CA LEU A 301 6.26 19.40 -7.89
C LEU A 301 5.40 20.53 -8.43
N ASP A 302 5.12 20.54 -9.73
CA ASP A 302 4.43 21.63 -10.43
C ASP A 302 2.92 21.38 -10.59
N GLU A 303 2.44 20.28 -10.00
CA GLU A 303 1.04 19.90 -10.06
C GLU A 303 0.16 20.72 -9.11
N PRO A 304 -1.09 21.02 -9.49
CA PRO A 304 -2.02 21.71 -8.61
C PRO A 304 -2.40 20.84 -7.40
N ASN A 305 -2.72 21.49 -6.29
CA ASN A 305 -3.27 20.87 -5.08
C ASN A 305 -2.38 19.78 -4.45
N ILE A 306 -1.06 19.87 -4.61
CA ILE A 306 -0.13 18.95 -3.95
C ILE A 306 0.52 19.57 -2.72
N LYS A 307 0.77 18.75 -1.72
CA LYS A 307 1.63 19.11 -0.59
C LYS A 307 3.06 18.68 -0.88
N LYS A 308 3.97 19.66 -0.92
CA LYS A 308 5.41 19.40 -1.19
C LYS A 308 6.15 18.85 0.02
N GLY A 309 5.60 19.01 1.22
CA GLY A 309 6.18 18.49 2.46
C GLY A 309 5.17 18.47 3.61
N GLY A 310 5.46 17.68 4.62
CA GLY A 310 4.58 17.54 5.78
C GLY A 310 5.18 16.67 6.88
N VAL A 311 4.67 16.85 8.08
CA VAL A 311 5.10 16.09 9.26
C VAL A 311 4.22 14.87 9.43
N ARG A 312 4.83 13.75 9.85
CA ARG A 312 4.17 12.52 10.27
C ARG A 312 4.71 12.07 11.60
N ILE A 313 3.89 11.39 12.38
CA ILE A 313 4.25 10.90 13.72
C ILE A 313 4.00 9.40 13.84
N ALA A 314 4.73 8.73 14.72
CA ALA A 314 4.43 7.37 15.13
C ALA A 314 4.70 7.20 16.62
N LEU A 315 3.85 6.42 17.29
CA LEU A 315 4.12 5.95 18.63
C LEU A 315 4.90 4.63 18.53
N ARG A 316 6.09 4.61 19.10
CA ARG A 316 6.95 3.42 19.17
C ARG A 316 7.50 3.29 20.58
N PHE A 317 7.15 2.22 21.25
CA PHE A 317 7.75 1.87 22.52
C PHE A 317 9.09 1.18 22.23
N SER A 318 10.20 1.82 22.58
CA SER A 318 11.53 1.19 22.52
C SER A 318 11.95 0.82 23.93
N PHE A 319 11.97 -0.45 24.19
CA PHE A 319 12.47 -1.04 25.43
C PHE A 319 13.98 -1.27 25.31
#